data_81a7cc7a469ec400c2b292b54b6600ae
#
_entry.id   81a7cc7a469ec400c2b292b54b6600ae
#
_cell.length_a   1.000
_cell.length_b   1.000
_cell.length_c   1.000
_cell.angle_alpha   90.00
_cell.angle_beta   90.00
_cell.angle_gamma   90.00
#
_symmetry.space_group_name_H-M   'P 1'
#
loop_
_entity.id
_entity.type
_entity.pdbx_description
1 polymer ?
#
loop_
_entity_poly.entity_id
_entity_poly.type
_entity_poly.pdbx_seq_one_letter_code
_entity_poly.pdbx_strand_id
1 'polypeptide(L)'
;QRQMCIRDRVKVGDHVINGQQLTEGAINPKSLLDYSDVVAVDNYLVSEVQKVYRSQGITISDKHIEVIIRQMTRKMLIIEGGDTEMLPGQKVDLVDFTEGNEKVLLHGGKPAMAAPLLLGITKAALDTNSFLSSASFQETTKVLTDAAIKGRVDHLHGLKENVMIGKLIPAGTGLEPDLHDEVEELDEDDRFDVDT
;
A
#
# COMPACT_ATOMS: atom_id res chain seq x y z
N GLN A 1 12.94 31.41 -26.78
CA GLN A 1 12.03 30.57 -27.63
C GLN A 1 12.73 29.40 -28.30
N ARG A 2 13.97 29.56 -28.79
CA ARG A 2 14.68 28.45 -29.49
C ARG A 2 15.19 27.35 -28.55
N GLN A 3 15.39 27.61 -27.27
CA GLN A 3 15.81 26.57 -26.31
C GLN A 3 14.66 25.62 -25.90
N MET A 4 13.40 26.04 -26.03
CA MET A 4 12.24 25.17 -25.73
C MET A 4 12.09 24.04 -26.75
N CYS A 5 12.33 24.32 -28.06
CA CYS A 5 12.17 23.34 -29.14
C CYS A 5 13.20 22.18 -29.12
N ILE A 6 14.33 22.31 -28.40
CA ILE A 6 15.38 21.28 -28.33
C ILE A 6 15.00 20.15 -27.35
N ARG A 7 14.06 20.39 -26.43
CA ARG A 7 13.62 19.41 -25.43
C ARG A 7 12.30 18.74 -25.76
N ASP A 8 11.73 19.04 -26.92
CA ASP A 8 10.46 18.44 -27.34
C ASP A 8 10.70 17.02 -27.86
N ARG A 9 9.92 16.07 -27.35
CA ARG A 9 9.94 14.67 -27.80
C ARG A 9 8.98 14.40 -28.96
N VAL A 10 8.06 15.32 -29.21
CA VAL A 10 7.01 15.21 -30.20
C VAL A 10 7.11 16.35 -31.24
N LYS A 11 6.69 16.07 -32.44
CA LYS A 11 6.66 17.04 -33.55
C LYS A 11 5.22 17.31 -33.99
N VAL A 12 5.02 18.41 -34.72
CA VAL A 12 3.71 18.72 -35.30
C VAL A 12 3.28 17.62 -36.23
N GLY A 13 2.13 17.00 -35.97
CA GLY A 13 1.58 15.88 -36.73
C GLY A 13 1.75 14.51 -36.08
N ASP A 14 2.50 14.40 -34.98
CA ASP A 14 2.62 13.15 -34.23
C ASP A 14 1.34 12.83 -33.45
N HIS A 15 0.97 11.56 -33.42
CA HIS A 15 -0.09 11.07 -32.54
C HIS A 15 0.44 10.95 -31.10
N VAL A 16 -0.27 11.54 -30.16
CA VAL A 16 0.06 11.48 -28.72
C VAL A 16 -1.00 10.70 -27.97
N ILE A 17 -0.56 9.97 -26.94
CA ILE A 17 -1.43 9.18 -26.06
C ILE A 17 -1.61 9.94 -24.75
N ASN A 18 -2.73 9.73 -24.05
CA ASN A 18 -2.95 10.31 -22.73
C ASN A 18 -1.82 9.90 -21.77
N GLY A 19 -1.27 10.88 -21.04
CA GLY A 19 -0.12 10.64 -20.15
C GLY A 19 1.24 10.59 -20.83
N GLN A 20 1.33 10.74 -22.15
CA GLN A 20 2.60 10.75 -22.88
C GLN A 20 3.43 12.00 -22.58
N GLN A 21 4.72 11.80 -22.29
CA GLN A 21 5.66 12.89 -22.07
C GLN A 21 5.95 13.65 -23.37
N LEU A 22 5.64 14.94 -23.40
CA LEU A 22 5.85 15.80 -24.58
C LEU A 22 7.24 16.43 -24.62
N THR A 23 7.86 16.65 -23.45
CA THR A 23 9.17 17.29 -23.35
C THR A 23 10.13 16.40 -22.54
N GLU A 24 11.44 16.60 -22.75
CA GLU A 24 12.44 15.93 -21.92
C GLU A 24 12.43 16.44 -20.49
N GLY A 25 12.72 15.57 -19.52
CA GLY A 25 12.81 15.90 -18.10
C GLY A 25 12.18 14.83 -17.22
N ALA A 26 12.21 15.06 -15.92
CA ALA A 26 11.53 14.19 -14.95
C ALA A 26 10.02 14.47 -14.96
N ILE A 27 9.22 13.42 -14.98
CA ILE A 27 7.77 13.51 -14.85
C ILE A 27 7.42 13.58 -13.35
N ASN A 28 6.42 14.38 -13.00
CA ASN A 28 5.85 14.32 -11.65
C ASN A 28 5.04 13.01 -11.50
N PRO A 29 5.45 12.09 -10.59
CA PRO A 29 4.77 10.81 -10.45
C PRO A 29 3.29 10.93 -10.06
N LYS A 30 2.92 12.00 -9.34
CA LYS A 30 1.50 12.23 -8.99
C LYS A 30 0.67 12.60 -10.20
N SER A 31 1.18 13.49 -11.05
CA SER A 31 0.51 13.83 -12.31
C SER A 31 0.46 12.63 -13.26
N LEU A 32 1.47 11.75 -13.23
CA LEU A 32 1.43 10.52 -14.00
C LEU A 32 0.31 9.60 -13.51
N LEU A 33 0.08 9.53 -12.20
CA LEU A 33 -1.01 8.75 -11.60
C LEU A 33 -2.41 9.26 -12.02
N ASP A 34 -2.55 10.59 -12.19
CA ASP A 34 -3.83 11.20 -12.62
C ASP A 34 -4.22 10.84 -14.07
N TYR A 35 -3.23 10.52 -14.92
CA TYR A 35 -3.44 10.26 -16.35
C TYR A 35 -3.15 8.81 -16.77
N SER A 36 -2.53 8.02 -15.90
CA SER A 36 -2.11 6.64 -16.16
C SER A 36 -2.46 5.72 -15.00
N ASP A 37 -2.21 4.43 -15.18
CA ASP A 37 -2.44 3.41 -14.16
C ASP A 37 -1.34 3.40 -13.10
N VAL A 38 -1.63 2.83 -11.93
CA VAL A 38 -0.67 2.62 -10.83
C VAL A 38 0.57 1.86 -11.31
N VAL A 39 0.38 0.85 -12.17
CA VAL A 39 1.48 0.04 -12.73
C VAL A 39 2.44 0.89 -13.57
N ALA A 40 1.94 1.86 -14.32
CA ALA A 40 2.79 2.77 -15.10
C ALA A 40 3.64 3.67 -14.19
N VAL A 41 3.07 4.14 -13.08
CA VAL A 41 3.79 4.92 -12.05
C VAL A 41 4.86 4.09 -11.36
N ASP A 42 4.53 2.85 -11.00
CA ASP A 42 5.47 1.92 -10.35
C ASP A 42 6.67 1.64 -11.26
N ASN A 43 6.43 1.30 -12.53
CA ASN A 43 7.48 1.08 -13.51
C ASN A 43 8.34 2.33 -13.75
N TYR A 44 7.72 3.50 -13.81
CA TYR A 44 8.43 4.77 -13.93
C TYR A 44 9.36 5.01 -12.74
N LEU A 45 8.86 4.84 -11.51
CA LEU A 45 9.64 5.02 -10.29
C LEU A 45 10.80 4.03 -10.20
N VAL A 46 10.57 2.74 -10.51
CA VAL A 46 11.64 1.71 -10.55
C VAL A 46 12.71 2.12 -11.56
N SER A 47 12.30 2.51 -12.77
CA SER A 47 13.25 2.87 -13.82
C SER A 47 14.10 4.09 -13.48
N GLU A 48 13.52 5.13 -12.89
CA GLU A 48 14.24 6.34 -12.51
C GLU A 48 15.20 6.09 -11.34
N VAL A 49 14.82 5.30 -10.34
CA VAL A 49 15.71 4.91 -9.24
C VAL A 49 16.85 4.04 -9.75
N GLN A 50 16.55 3.03 -10.56
CA GLN A 50 17.57 2.17 -11.19
C GLN A 50 18.57 2.94 -12.05
N LYS A 51 18.09 3.93 -12.80
CA LYS A 51 18.92 4.81 -13.61
C LYS A 51 19.97 5.56 -12.79
N VAL A 52 19.58 6.04 -11.59
CA VAL A 52 20.51 6.71 -10.66
C VAL A 52 21.54 5.71 -10.13
N TYR A 53 21.14 4.53 -9.68
CA TYR A 53 22.08 3.51 -9.19
C TYR A 53 23.04 3.03 -10.29
N ARG A 54 22.53 2.75 -11.49
CA ARG A 54 23.36 2.33 -12.65
C ARG A 54 24.35 3.41 -13.06
N SER A 55 23.99 4.70 -12.97
CA SER A 55 24.93 5.79 -13.26
C SER A 55 26.11 5.85 -12.29
N GLN A 56 25.95 5.28 -11.08
CA GLN A 56 27.00 5.14 -10.06
C GLN A 56 27.72 3.78 -10.12
N GLY A 57 27.41 2.95 -11.11
CA GLY A 57 28.01 1.62 -11.26
C GLY A 57 27.47 0.57 -10.29
N ILE A 58 26.35 0.85 -9.61
CA ILE A 58 25.75 -0.06 -8.64
C ILE A 58 24.61 -0.84 -9.31
N THR A 59 24.62 -2.16 -9.14
CA THR A 59 23.56 -3.05 -9.62
C THR A 59 22.68 -3.50 -8.45
N ILE A 60 21.40 -3.15 -8.46
CA ILE A 60 20.41 -3.54 -7.45
C ILE A 60 19.28 -4.29 -8.17
N SER A 61 18.75 -5.35 -7.55
CA SER A 61 17.56 -6.04 -8.05
C SER A 61 16.32 -5.17 -7.86
N ASP A 62 15.46 -5.14 -8.88
CA ASP A 62 14.25 -4.31 -8.92
C ASP A 62 13.30 -4.58 -7.75
N LYS A 63 13.21 -5.84 -7.28
CA LYS A 63 12.36 -6.25 -6.15
C LYS A 63 12.55 -5.42 -4.87
N HIS A 64 13.76 -4.93 -4.60
CA HIS A 64 14.04 -4.11 -3.42
C HIS A 64 13.43 -2.72 -3.51
N ILE A 65 13.34 -2.18 -4.72
CA ILE A 65 12.71 -0.90 -5.02
C ILE A 65 11.20 -1.07 -5.09
N GLU A 66 10.73 -2.12 -5.75
CA GLU A 66 9.30 -2.45 -5.90
C GLU A 66 8.58 -2.60 -4.56
N VAL A 67 9.22 -3.25 -3.57
CA VAL A 67 8.64 -3.37 -2.21
C VAL A 67 8.40 -1.99 -1.57
N ILE A 68 9.32 -1.04 -1.76
CA ILE A 68 9.17 0.33 -1.23
C ILE A 68 8.05 1.06 -1.98
N ILE A 69 8.02 0.97 -3.30
CA ILE A 69 7.00 1.62 -4.13
C ILE A 69 5.62 1.07 -3.81
N ARG A 70 5.48 -0.24 -3.63
CA ARG A 70 4.23 -0.88 -3.20
C ARG A 70 3.69 -0.27 -1.89
N GLN A 71 4.56 0.07 -0.93
CA GLN A 71 4.13 0.75 0.29
C GLN A 71 3.69 2.20 0.02
N MET A 72 4.26 2.87 -0.99
CA MET A 72 3.89 4.23 -1.37
C MET A 72 2.54 4.29 -2.08
N THR A 73 2.15 3.25 -2.81
CA THR A 73 0.89 3.15 -3.60
C THR A 73 -0.21 2.37 -2.89
N ARG A 74 0.00 1.90 -1.66
CA ARG A 74 -0.92 1.06 -0.90
C ARG A 74 -2.23 1.76 -0.51
N LYS A 75 -2.22 3.08 -0.35
CA LYS A 75 -3.37 3.85 0.16
C LYS A 75 -4.28 4.34 -0.97
N MET A 76 -5.56 4.29 -0.67
CA MET A 76 -6.64 4.83 -1.49
C MET A 76 -7.26 6.05 -0.82
N LEU A 77 -7.68 7.03 -1.60
CA LEU A 77 -8.42 8.19 -1.14
C LEU A 77 -9.90 7.98 -1.48
N ILE A 78 -10.75 7.94 -0.46
CA ILE A 78 -12.20 7.78 -0.65
C ILE A 78 -12.78 9.06 -1.27
N ILE A 79 -13.49 8.91 -2.40
CA ILE A 79 -14.23 9.98 -3.07
C ILE A 79 -15.68 9.99 -2.59
N GLU A 80 -16.33 8.84 -2.65
CA GLU A 80 -17.70 8.62 -2.18
C GLU A 80 -17.72 7.39 -1.27
N GLY A 81 -18.34 7.51 -0.10
CA GLY A 81 -18.44 6.41 0.88
C GLY A 81 -19.49 5.35 0.52
N GLY A 82 -20.46 5.67 -0.34
CA GLY A 82 -21.58 4.76 -0.60
C GLY A 82 -22.32 4.38 0.69
N ASP A 83 -22.64 3.09 0.82
CA ASP A 83 -23.27 2.51 2.03
C ASP A 83 -22.23 1.90 2.98
N THR A 84 -20.92 2.19 2.76
CA THR A 84 -19.84 1.75 3.64
C THR A 84 -19.67 2.73 4.82
N GLU A 85 -18.94 2.31 5.86
CA GLU A 85 -18.57 3.17 6.99
C GLU A 85 -17.45 4.17 6.65
N MET A 86 -16.97 4.17 5.40
CA MET A 86 -15.84 5.00 4.96
C MET A 86 -16.30 6.42 4.66
N LEU A 87 -15.56 7.40 5.17
CA LEU A 87 -15.87 8.82 4.96
C LEU A 87 -15.16 9.39 3.73
N PRO A 88 -15.82 10.27 2.95
CA PRO A 88 -15.17 11.00 1.87
C PRO A 88 -13.94 11.77 2.35
N GLY A 89 -12.83 11.69 1.60
CA GLY A 89 -11.54 12.27 1.97
C GLY A 89 -10.69 11.45 2.93
N GLN A 90 -11.20 10.33 3.44
CA GLN A 90 -10.44 9.40 4.26
C GLN A 90 -9.41 8.64 3.41
N LYS A 91 -8.25 8.35 3.98
CA LYS A 91 -7.25 7.45 3.40
C LYS A 91 -7.40 6.08 4.02
N VAL A 92 -7.59 5.09 3.19
CA VAL A 92 -7.83 3.71 3.61
C VAL A 92 -6.81 2.80 2.90
N ASP A 93 -6.44 1.70 3.50
CA ASP A 93 -5.65 0.67 2.83
C ASP A 93 -6.47 0.00 1.73
N LEU A 94 -5.80 -0.41 0.66
CA LEU A 94 -6.44 -1.11 -0.45
C LEU A 94 -7.17 -2.38 0.02
N VAL A 95 -6.61 -3.10 0.99
CA VAL A 95 -7.21 -4.32 1.55
C VAL A 95 -8.50 -3.97 2.29
N ASP A 96 -8.45 -3.03 3.24
CA ASP A 96 -9.61 -2.59 4.02
C ASP A 96 -10.72 -2.04 3.11
N PHE A 97 -10.35 -1.32 2.04
CA PHE A 97 -11.28 -0.81 1.03
C PHE A 97 -11.98 -1.95 0.28
N THR A 98 -11.23 -2.97 -0.14
CA THR A 98 -11.78 -4.11 -0.87
C THR A 98 -12.71 -4.92 0.01
N GLU A 99 -12.30 -5.26 1.23
CA GLU A 99 -13.11 -5.99 2.21
C GLU A 99 -14.39 -5.23 2.59
N GLY A 100 -14.28 -3.90 2.79
CA GLY A 100 -15.43 -3.06 3.09
C GLY A 100 -16.46 -3.06 1.96
N ASN A 101 -16.01 -2.97 0.72
CA ASN A 101 -16.87 -3.01 -0.46
C ASN A 101 -17.50 -4.40 -0.67
N GLU A 102 -16.75 -5.48 -0.46
CA GLU A 102 -17.27 -6.84 -0.56
C GLU A 102 -18.41 -7.08 0.44
N LYS A 103 -18.25 -6.65 1.69
CA LYS A 103 -19.31 -6.75 2.71
C LYS A 103 -20.60 -6.02 2.29
N VAL A 104 -20.47 -4.81 1.74
CA VAL A 104 -21.62 -4.02 1.30
C VAL A 104 -22.29 -4.65 0.08
N LEU A 105 -21.52 -5.15 -0.88
CA LEU A 105 -22.03 -5.82 -2.08
C LEU A 105 -22.79 -7.11 -1.73
N LEU A 106 -22.33 -7.89 -0.74
CA LEU A 106 -23.05 -9.08 -0.25
C LEU A 106 -24.42 -8.74 0.33
N HIS A 107 -24.60 -7.54 0.88
CA HIS A 107 -25.88 -7.04 1.39
C HIS A 107 -26.69 -6.25 0.35
N GLY A 108 -26.22 -6.18 -0.91
CA GLY A 108 -26.90 -5.48 -2.00
C GLY A 108 -26.83 -3.95 -1.92
N GLY A 109 -25.93 -3.39 -1.14
CA GLY A 109 -25.68 -1.96 -1.00
C GLY A 109 -24.77 -1.38 -2.10
N LYS A 110 -24.63 -0.03 -2.10
CA LYS A 110 -23.77 0.72 -3.02
C LYS A 110 -22.33 0.72 -2.48
N PRO A 111 -21.31 0.23 -3.24
CA PRO A 111 -19.93 0.24 -2.81
C PRO A 111 -19.35 1.67 -2.77
N ALA A 112 -18.32 1.87 -1.97
CA ALA A 112 -17.54 3.11 -1.95
C ALA A 112 -16.70 3.26 -3.23
N MET A 113 -16.48 4.51 -3.63
CA MET A 113 -15.58 4.87 -4.73
C MET A 113 -14.32 5.53 -4.18
N ALA A 114 -13.17 5.11 -4.67
CA ALA A 114 -11.88 5.66 -4.26
C ALA A 114 -10.94 5.86 -5.44
N ALA A 115 -9.95 6.75 -5.27
CA ALA A 115 -8.85 6.94 -6.20
C ALA A 115 -7.54 6.49 -5.58
N PRO A 116 -6.60 5.91 -6.36
CA PRO A 116 -5.30 5.55 -5.86
C PRO A 116 -4.51 6.79 -5.41
N LEU A 117 -3.75 6.66 -4.33
CA LEU A 117 -2.99 7.76 -3.73
C LEU A 117 -1.51 7.40 -3.66
N LEU A 118 -0.67 8.20 -4.30
CA LEU A 118 0.77 8.09 -4.18
C LEU A 118 1.28 8.92 -3.00
N LEU A 119 1.84 8.25 -2.00
CA LEU A 119 2.50 8.87 -0.85
C LEU A 119 4.02 8.92 -1.07
N GLY A 120 4.67 9.98 -0.56
CA GLY A 120 6.13 10.00 -0.45
C GLY A 120 6.63 8.99 0.58
N ILE A 121 7.88 8.54 0.47
CA ILE A 121 8.50 7.49 1.32
C ILE A 121 8.27 7.76 2.81
N THR A 122 8.62 8.96 3.29
CA THR A 122 8.47 9.34 4.69
C THR A 122 7.00 9.26 5.14
N LYS A 123 6.09 9.75 4.29
CA LYS A 123 4.67 9.76 4.60
C LYS A 123 4.07 8.36 4.60
N ALA A 124 4.50 7.51 3.68
CA ALA A 124 4.11 6.10 3.64
C ALA A 124 4.61 5.33 4.87
N ALA A 125 5.81 5.65 5.36
CA ALA A 125 6.36 5.04 6.58
C ALA A 125 5.68 5.49 7.87
N LEU A 126 5.12 6.70 7.91
CA LEU A 126 4.38 7.24 9.07
C LEU A 126 2.89 6.88 9.05
N ASP A 127 2.31 6.71 7.88
CA ASP A 127 0.88 6.40 7.69
C ASP A 127 0.63 4.89 7.64
N THR A 128 1.15 4.18 8.65
CA THR A 128 0.97 2.74 8.83
C THR A 128 -0.12 2.46 9.86
N ASN A 129 -0.68 1.24 9.82
CA ASN A 129 -1.70 0.82 10.78
C ASN A 129 -1.11 0.65 12.20
N SER A 130 0.18 0.28 12.30
CA SER A 130 0.92 0.19 13.56
C SER A 130 1.46 1.57 13.98
N PHE A 131 0.96 2.09 15.10
CA PHE A 131 1.50 3.33 15.67
C PHE A 131 2.88 3.12 16.31
N LEU A 132 3.20 1.92 16.77
CA LEU A 132 4.53 1.57 17.29
C LEU A 132 5.58 1.66 16.17
N SER A 133 5.28 1.11 15.01
CA SER A 133 6.16 1.19 13.84
C SER A 133 6.40 2.63 13.40
N SER A 134 5.35 3.46 13.34
CA SER A 134 5.46 4.89 13.04
C SER A 134 6.30 5.64 14.05
N ALA A 135 6.03 5.45 15.36
CA ALA A 135 6.72 6.11 16.46
C ALA A 135 8.22 5.81 16.49
N SER A 136 8.62 4.61 16.07
CA SER A 136 10.02 4.21 16.02
C SER A 136 10.80 4.82 14.85
N PHE A 137 10.12 5.43 13.88
CA PHE A 137 10.76 6.04 12.71
C PHE A 137 11.00 7.53 12.91
N GLN A 138 9.97 8.32 13.09
CA GLN A 138 10.05 9.77 13.30
C GLN A 138 8.85 10.27 14.11
N GLU A 139 8.95 11.49 14.65
CA GLU A 139 7.86 12.18 15.35
C GLU A 139 7.29 11.36 16.52
N THR A 140 8.13 10.64 17.27
CA THR A 140 7.74 9.70 18.32
C THR A 140 6.72 10.26 19.29
N THR A 141 6.97 11.45 19.85
CA THR A 141 6.06 12.09 20.81
C THR A 141 4.70 12.39 20.22
N LYS A 142 4.66 12.93 19.01
CA LYS A 142 3.42 13.26 18.31
C LYS A 142 2.58 12.03 17.99
N VAL A 143 3.23 10.98 17.46
CA VAL A 143 2.56 9.72 17.10
C VAL A 143 1.99 9.05 18.34
N LEU A 144 2.76 8.95 19.44
CA LEU A 144 2.31 8.33 20.68
C LEU A 144 1.18 9.14 21.33
N THR A 145 1.28 10.46 21.32
CA THR A 145 0.22 11.33 21.86
C THR A 145 -1.08 11.19 21.07
N ASP A 146 -0.99 11.20 19.74
CA ASP A 146 -2.17 11.01 18.86
C ASP A 146 -2.81 9.61 19.06
N ALA A 147 -1.98 8.58 19.18
CA ALA A 147 -2.44 7.22 19.43
C ALA A 147 -3.13 7.09 20.81
N ALA A 148 -2.57 7.73 21.85
CA ALA A 148 -3.15 7.74 23.18
C ALA A 148 -4.49 8.50 23.23
N ILE A 149 -4.57 9.67 22.59
CA ILE A 149 -5.81 10.46 22.55
C ILE A 149 -6.92 9.71 21.80
N LYS A 150 -6.57 9.01 20.73
CA LYS A 150 -7.53 8.25 19.90
C LYS A 150 -7.83 6.85 20.46
N GLY A 151 -7.17 6.42 21.52
CA GLY A 151 -7.30 5.08 22.07
C GLY A 151 -6.94 3.97 21.05
N ARG A 152 -5.93 4.20 20.20
CA ARG A 152 -5.57 3.23 19.16
C ARG A 152 -4.97 1.97 19.77
N VAL A 153 -5.36 0.83 19.21
CA VAL A 153 -4.80 -0.49 19.53
C VAL A 153 -3.87 -0.91 18.39
N ASP A 154 -2.69 -1.44 18.74
CA ASP A 154 -1.75 -2.02 17.77
C ASP A 154 -1.88 -3.54 17.82
N HIS A 155 -2.29 -4.14 16.73
CA HIS A 155 -2.52 -5.59 16.64
C HIS A 155 -1.24 -6.39 16.39
N LEU A 156 -0.09 -5.73 16.28
CA LEU A 156 1.24 -6.37 16.10
C LEU A 156 1.35 -7.29 14.87
N HIS A 157 0.70 -6.94 13.79
CA HIS A 157 0.73 -7.73 12.55
C HIS A 157 2.05 -7.63 11.76
N GLY A 158 2.82 -6.57 11.98
CA GLY A 158 4.08 -6.35 11.24
C GLY A 158 5.30 -6.92 11.94
N LEU A 159 6.43 -6.86 11.26
CA LEU A 159 7.70 -7.35 11.78
C LEU A 159 8.30 -6.41 12.83
N LYS A 160 8.27 -5.11 12.55
CA LYS A 160 8.97 -4.08 13.34
C LYS A 160 8.45 -3.93 14.75
N GLU A 161 7.13 -3.84 14.91
CA GLU A 161 6.46 -3.74 16.20
C GLU A 161 6.71 -4.97 17.07
N ASN A 162 6.70 -6.18 16.52
CA ASN A 162 7.01 -7.40 17.26
C ASN A 162 8.46 -7.44 17.73
N VAL A 163 9.39 -7.07 16.87
CA VAL A 163 10.82 -6.97 17.23
C VAL A 163 11.05 -5.95 18.34
N MET A 164 10.36 -4.79 18.29
CA MET A 164 10.49 -3.74 19.31
C MET A 164 10.01 -4.19 20.69
N ILE A 165 8.96 -5.01 20.76
CA ILE A 165 8.40 -5.53 22.02
C ILE A 165 9.16 -6.78 22.48
N GLY A 166 10.02 -7.37 21.64
CA GLY A 166 10.75 -8.60 21.92
C GLY A 166 9.94 -9.88 21.74
N LYS A 167 8.87 -9.81 20.93
CA LYS A 167 8.11 -10.99 20.50
C LYS A 167 8.71 -11.60 19.24
N LEU A 168 8.38 -12.87 18.98
CA LEU A 168 8.69 -13.50 17.70
C LEU A 168 7.97 -12.75 16.56
N ILE A 169 8.63 -12.66 15.42
CA ILE A 169 8.00 -12.09 14.21
C ILE A 169 6.90 -13.03 13.71
N PRO A 170 5.80 -12.52 13.13
CA PRO A 170 4.74 -13.35 12.58
C PRO A 170 5.14 -13.99 11.24
N ALA A 171 6.23 -14.78 11.27
CA ALA A 171 6.78 -15.51 10.12
C ALA A 171 7.63 -16.69 10.61
N GLY A 172 7.63 -17.78 9.87
CA GLY A 172 8.39 -18.98 10.23
C GLY A 172 7.94 -19.58 11.57
N THR A 173 8.86 -19.72 12.53
CA THR A 173 8.58 -20.28 13.87
C THR A 173 7.71 -19.38 14.77
N GLY A 174 7.45 -18.15 14.34
CA GLY A 174 6.56 -17.21 15.06
C GLY A 174 5.17 -17.11 14.46
N LEU A 175 4.85 -17.89 13.45
CA LEU A 175 3.48 -18.12 13.03
C LEU A 175 2.82 -19.02 14.07
N GLU A 176 1.88 -18.47 14.84
CA GLU A 176 1.08 -19.28 15.76
C GLU A 176 0.26 -20.31 14.95
N PRO A 177 0.14 -21.55 15.43
CA PRO A 177 -0.60 -22.60 14.75
C PRO A 177 -2.12 -22.49 14.96
N ASP A 178 -2.70 -21.29 14.87
CA ASP A 178 -4.16 -21.08 14.95
C ASP A 178 -4.97 -21.81 13.87
N LEU A 179 -4.28 -22.49 12.94
CA LEU A 179 -4.91 -23.32 11.90
C LEU A 179 -4.93 -24.81 12.23
N HIS A 180 -4.31 -25.26 13.34
CA HIS A 180 -4.32 -26.68 13.71
C HIS A 180 -5.36 -27.03 14.76
N ASP A 181 -5.78 -26.06 15.58
CA ASP A 181 -6.73 -26.31 16.66
C ASP A 181 -8.18 -26.47 16.14
N GLU A 182 -8.53 -25.82 15.03
CA GLU A 182 -9.87 -25.98 14.42
C GLU A 182 -10.05 -27.30 13.64
N VAL A 183 -8.97 -27.99 13.28
CA VAL A 183 -9.05 -29.26 12.54
C VAL A 183 -9.10 -30.45 13.49
N GLU A 184 -8.54 -30.35 14.70
CA GLU A 184 -8.59 -31.45 15.68
C GLU A 184 -9.95 -31.54 16.39
N GLU A 185 -10.71 -30.44 16.54
CA GLU A 185 -12.06 -30.51 17.11
C GLU A 185 -13.11 -31.12 16.18
N LEU A 186 -12.86 -31.19 14.85
CA LEU A 186 -13.78 -31.81 13.89
C LEU A 186 -13.61 -33.36 13.78
N ASP A 187 -12.49 -33.89 14.24
CA ASP A 187 -12.21 -35.35 14.14
C ASP A 187 -12.65 -36.17 15.37
N GLU A 188 -13.04 -35.51 16.49
CA GLU A 188 -13.49 -36.26 17.70
C GLU A 188 -14.99 -36.54 17.74
N ASP A 189 -15.84 -35.90 16.94
CA ASP A 189 -17.30 -36.08 16.97
C ASP A 189 -17.82 -37.13 15.98
N ASP A 190 -16.98 -37.73 15.14
CA ASP A 190 -17.40 -38.76 14.13
C ASP A 190 -17.07 -40.20 14.56
N ARG A 191 -16.94 -40.48 15.86
CA ARG A 191 -17.02 -41.89 16.32
C ARG A 191 -18.47 -42.32 16.45
N PHE A 192 -19.04 -42.67 15.30
CA PHE A 192 -20.27 -43.43 15.26
C PHE A 192 -20.02 -44.82 15.89
N ASP A 193 -20.67 -45.06 17.01
CA ASP A 193 -20.88 -46.35 17.59
C ASP A 193 -21.59 -47.25 16.57
N VAL A 194 -20.83 -48.17 16.01
CA VAL A 194 -21.40 -49.37 15.31
C VAL A 194 -21.30 -50.51 16.30
N ASP A 195 -22.33 -50.66 17.11
CA ASP A 195 -22.62 -51.90 17.83
C ASP A 195 -24.13 -52.15 17.83
N THR A 196 -24.46 -53.28 17.21
CA THR A 196 -25.59 -54.24 17.16
C THR A 196 -26.28 -54.33 15.85
#